data_d0cccbf08c1914d8b483aff2c544c9ec
#
_entry.id   d0cccbf08c1914d8b483aff2c544c9ec
#
_cell.length_a   1.000
_cell.length_b   1.000
_cell.length_c   1.000
_cell.angle_alpha   90.00
_cell.angle_beta   90.00
_cell.angle_gamma   90.00
#
_symmetry.space_group_name_H-M   'P 1'
#
loop_
_entity.id
_entity.type
_entity.pdbx_description
1 polymer ?
#
loop_
_entity_poly.entity_id
_entity_poly.type
_entity_poly.pdbx_seq_one_letter_code
_entity_poly.pdbx_strand_id
1 'polypeptide(L)'
;MRRSHRRGSALWLSAAFLAASLSLAGCQGGDSEKDGLTPVTLSEVAHSIFYAPQYAAIELGYFEEEGIDLTLVNAGGADKVMTAMISGDADIGFMGSEASIYTYAEGAEDYAVNFAQLTQRAGNFLVAREPQENFAWDDLRGKKVLGGRAGGMHISM
;
A
#
# COMPACT_ATOMS: atom_id res chain seq x y z
N MET A 1 37.20 16.07 68.50
CA MET A 1 36.24 17.09 67.96
C MET A 1 36.56 17.42 66.52
N ARG A 2 35.74 16.99 65.56
CA ARG A 2 35.33 17.65 64.32
C ARG A 2 34.48 16.70 63.49
N ARG A 3 33.17 16.78 63.65
CA ARG A 3 32.16 16.32 62.71
C ARG A 3 31.79 17.55 61.91
N SER A 4 31.86 17.50 60.59
CA SER A 4 30.96 18.28 59.76
C SER A 4 31.09 17.93 58.25
N HIS A 5 29.99 17.93 57.58
CA HIS A 5 29.73 18.11 56.13
C HIS A 5 29.93 16.93 55.17
N ARG A 6 28.98 16.02 55.22
CA ARG A 6 28.66 15.14 54.11
C ARG A 6 27.16 15.09 53.80
N ARG A 7 26.48 16.22 53.67
CA ARG A 7 25.04 16.27 53.38
C ARG A 7 24.64 17.13 52.17
N GLY A 8 25.59 17.68 51.38
CA GLY A 8 25.32 18.56 50.26
C GLY A 8 25.35 17.93 48.88
N SER A 9 26.01 16.79 48.70
CA SER A 9 26.28 16.23 47.34
C SER A 9 25.19 15.29 46.81
N ALA A 10 24.29 14.78 47.67
CA ALA A 10 23.24 13.87 47.23
C ALA A 10 22.02 14.57 46.62
N LEU A 11 21.77 15.82 46.97
CA LEU A 11 20.65 16.61 46.45
C LEU A 11 20.88 17.18 45.04
N TRP A 12 22.13 17.35 44.64
CA TRP A 12 22.45 17.86 43.25
C TRP A 12 22.42 16.78 42.21
N LEU A 13 22.65 15.52 42.55
CA LEU A 13 22.58 14.39 41.60
C LEU A 13 21.16 13.98 41.29
N SER A 14 20.20 14.16 42.21
CA SER A 14 18.78 13.86 41.95
C SER A 14 18.08 14.90 41.07
N ALA A 15 18.50 16.16 41.09
CA ALA A 15 17.95 17.21 40.23
C ALA A 15 18.44 17.10 38.78
N ALA A 16 19.66 16.59 38.55
CA ALA A 16 20.20 16.38 37.20
C ALA A 16 19.55 15.19 36.47
N PHE A 17 19.09 14.15 37.22
CA PHE A 17 18.41 13.00 36.62
C PHE A 17 16.96 13.30 36.23
N LEU A 18 16.29 14.24 36.91
CA LEU A 18 14.92 14.64 36.60
C LEU A 18 14.86 15.57 35.37
N ALA A 19 15.91 16.32 35.07
CA ALA A 19 16.00 17.19 33.90
C ALA A 19 16.32 16.41 32.60
N ALA A 20 17.02 15.27 32.70
CA ALA A 20 17.35 14.43 31.57
C ALA A 20 16.18 13.57 31.06
N SER A 21 15.16 13.33 31.87
CA SER A 21 13.98 12.54 31.49
C SER A 21 12.89 13.34 30.73
N LEU A 22 12.96 14.68 30.70
CA LEU A 22 12.02 15.51 29.96
C LEU A 22 12.43 15.77 28.52
N SER A 23 13.63 15.41 28.07
CA SER A 23 14.12 15.68 26.74
C SER A 23 13.95 14.53 25.75
N LEU A 24 13.35 13.38 26.15
CA LEU A 24 13.05 12.27 25.23
C LEU A 24 11.61 12.25 24.71
N ALA A 25 10.79 13.24 25.01
CA ALA A 25 9.40 13.32 24.57
C ALA A 25 9.20 14.13 23.27
N GLY A 26 10.25 14.31 22.47
CA GLY A 26 10.20 15.21 21.33
C GLY A 26 10.81 14.67 20.05
N CYS A 27 10.38 13.49 19.57
CA CYS A 27 10.49 13.08 18.16
C CYS A 27 9.43 12.02 17.86
N GLN A 28 8.17 12.39 18.04
CA GLN A 28 7.11 11.78 17.26
C GLN A 28 7.14 12.54 15.94
N GLY A 29 7.65 11.90 14.87
CA GLY A 29 7.53 12.40 13.51
C GLY A 29 6.06 12.61 13.25
N GLY A 30 5.63 13.86 13.31
CA GLY A 30 4.30 14.23 12.88
C GLY A 30 4.29 14.11 11.35
N ASP A 31 3.68 13.05 10.81
CA ASP A 31 2.97 13.21 9.56
C ASP A 31 2.07 14.41 9.80
N SER A 32 2.24 15.45 8.97
CA SER A 32 1.38 16.62 9.01
C SER A 32 0.00 16.14 8.54
N GLU A 33 -0.83 15.67 9.49
CA GLU A 33 -2.27 15.56 9.27
C GLU A 33 -2.72 16.90 8.72
N LYS A 34 -3.14 16.94 7.47
CA LYS A 34 -3.84 18.10 6.95
C LYS A 34 -5.10 18.24 7.81
N ASP A 35 -5.18 19.34 8.59
CA ASP A 35 -6.20 19.55 9.61
C ASP A 35 -7.59 19.20 9.07
N GLY A 36 -8.21 18.16 9.60
CA GLY A 36 -9.58 17.76 9.32
C GLY A 36 -9.78 16.74 8.18
N LEU A 37 -8.74 16.28 7.47
CA LEU A 37 -8.86 15.23 6.47
C LEU A 37 -8.57 13.86 7.08
N THR A 38 -9.23 12.84 6.55
CA THR A 38 -8.96 11.44 6.92
C THR A 38 -7.80 10.90 6.09
N PRO A 39 -6.69 10.47 6.70
CA PRO A 39 -5.60 9.87 5.96
C PRO A 39 -6.01 8.51 5.39
N VAL A 40 -5.74 8.26 4.12
CA VAL A 40 -6.02 7.00 3.43
C VAL A 40 -4.83 6.63 2.55
N THR A 41 -4.29 5.43 2.74
CA THR A 41 -3.25 4.87 1.89
C THR A 41 -3.87 3.94 0.85
N LEU A 42 -3.74 4.30 -0.43
CA LEU A 42 -4.16 3.49 -1.56
C LEU A 42 -2.93 2.86 -2.23
N SER A 43 -2.88 1.53 -2.26
CA SER A 43 -1.82 0.78 -2.92
C SER A 43 -2.27 0.31 -4.30
N GLU A 44 -1.55 0.70 -5.36
CA GLU A 44 -1.85 0.29 -6.74
C GLU A 44 -0.83 -0.74 -7.27
N VAL A 45 -1.27 -1.58 -8.21
CA VAL A 45 -0.45 -2.63 -8.84
C VAL A 45 0.69 -2.05 -9.65
N ALA A 46 0.42 -1.00 -10.42
CA ALA A 46 1.36 -0.34 -11.32
C ALA A 46 0.83 1.04 -11.70
N HIS A 47 1.73 1.95 -12.03
CA HIS A 47 1.33 3.23 -12.63
C HIS A 47 0.92 2.98 -14.09
N SER A 48 -0.33 3.25 -14.44
CA SER A 48 -0.88 2.90 -15.75
C SER A 48 -1.89 3.91 -16.26
N ILE A 49 -1.86 4.18 -17.55
CA ILE A 49 -2.86 5.03 -18.22
C ILE A 49 -4.30 4.49 -18.06
N PHE A 50 -4.47 3.20 -17.82
CA PHE A 50 -5.78 2.61 -17.54
C PHE A 50 -6.40 3.12 -16.23
N TYR A 51 -5.60 3.73 -15.35
CA TYR A 51 -6.00 4.29 -14.08
C TYR A 51 -6.12 5.83 -14.13
N ALA A 52 -6.09 6.39 -15.34
CA ALA A 52 -6.17 7.85 -15.54
C ALA A 52 -7.30 8.55 -14.75
N PRO A 53 -8.51 7.99 -14.60
CA PRO A 53 -9.55 8.62 -13.78
C PRO A 53 -9.15 8.80 -12.31
N GLN A 54 -8.41 7.84 -11.73
CA GLN A 54 -7.89 7.94 -10.36
C GLN A 54 -6.87 9.08 -10.24
N TYR A 55 -5.93 9.16 -11.19
CA TYR A 55 -4.91 10.22 -11.18
C TYR A 55 -5.54 11.59 -11.42
N ALA A 56 -6.54 11.68 -12.30
CA ALA A 56 -7.27 12.92 -12.50
C ALA A 56 -8.00 13.36 -11.22
N ALA A 57 -8.58 12.43 -10.47
CA ALA A 57 -9.24 12.73 -9.22
C ALA A 57 -8.25 13.26 -8.16
N ILE A 58 -7.04 12.71 -8.12
CA ILE A 58 -5.96 13.18 -7.24
C ILE A 58 -5.53 14.60 -7.64
N GLU A 59 -5.18 14.80 -8.91
CA GLU A 59 -4.66 16.08 -9.41
C GLU A 59 -5.70 17.21 -9.35
N LEU A 60 -6.98 16.89 -9.43
CA LEU A 60 -8.07 17.86 -9.34
C LEU A 60 -8.55 18.11 -7.91
N GLY A 61 -7.99 17.43 -6.91
CA GLY A 61 -8.31 17.63 -5.50
C GLY A 61 -9.65 17.02 -5.05
N TYR A 62 -10.21 16.08 -5.81
CA TYR A 62 -11.52 15.50 -5.47
C TYR A 62 -11.50 14.65 -4.20
N PHE A 63 -10.36 14.08 -3.84
CA PHE A 63 -10.21 13.36 -2.57
C PHE A 63 -10.25 14.31 -1.38
N GLU A 64 -9.57 15.45 -1.48
CA GLU A 64 -9.59 16.48 -0.46
C GLU A 64 -10.97 17.11 -0.31
N GLU A 65 -11.71 17.30 -1.41
CA GLU A 65 -13.10 17.78 -1.38
C GLU A 65 -14.02 16.81 -0.61
N GLU A 66 -13.73 15.51 -0.64
CA GLU A 66 -14.44 14.48 0.10
C GLU A 66 -13.87 14.24 1.51
N GLY A 67 -12.94 15.07 1.96
CA GLY A 67 -12.35 14.98 3.29
C GLY A 67 -11.28 13.90 3.44
N ILE A 68 -10.64 13.50 2.35
CA ILE A 68 -9.61 12.43 2.32
C ILE A 68 -8.24 13.03 1.99
N ASP A 69 -7.24 12.74 2.82
CA ASP A 69 -5.82 12.95 2.50
C ASP A 69 -5.24 11.66 1.93
N LEU A 70 -5.23 11.55 0.59
CA LEU A 70 -4.85 10.32 -0.09
C LEU A 70 -3.34 10.22 -0.29
N THR A 71 -2.77 9.11 0.17
CA THR A 71 -1.40 8.69 -0.17
C THR A 71 -1.46 7.55 -1.19
N LEU A 72 -0.91 7.76 -2.38
CA LEU A 72 -0.84 6.75 -3.43
C LEU A 72 0.51 6.04 -3.41
N VAL A 73 0.50 4.70 -3.30
CA VAL A 73 1.70 3.85 -3.28
C VAL A 73 1.67 2.87 -4.45
N ASN A 74 2.73 2.83 -5.25
CA ASN A 74 2.90 1.83 -6.30
C ASN A 74 3.62 0.60 -5.75
N ALA A 75 2.91 -0.50 -5.57
CA ALA A 75 3.45 -1.74 -5.04
C ALA A 75 4.20 -2.59 -6.09
N GLY A 76 3.91 -2.41 -7.38
CA GLY A 76 4.55 -3.17 -8.45
C GLY A 76 4.09 -4.62 -8.58
N GLY A 77 2.87 -4.94 -8.15
CA GLY A 77 2.25 -6.26 -8.30
C GLY A 77 1.05 -6.47 -7.38
N ALA A 78 0.04 -7.23 -7.84
CA ALA A 78 -1.19 -7.47 -7.06
C ALA A 78 -0.93 -8.28 -5.78
N ASP A 79 0.03 -9.19 -5.80
CA ASP A 79 0.53 -9.92 -4.63
C ASP A 79 1.04 -8.97 -3.54
N LYS A 80 1.76 -7.92 -3.93
CA LYS A 80 2.28 -6.92 -3.00
C LYS A 80 1.20 -5.97 -2.49
N VAL A 81 0.25 -5.58 -3.35
CA VAL A 81 -0.93 -4.80 -2.94
C VAL A 81 -1.72 -5.57 -1.89
N MET A 82 -1.99 -6.87 -2.14
CA MET A 82 -2.70 -7.71 -1.18
C MET A 82 -1.92 -7.84 0.15
N THR A 83 -0.60 -8.01 0.08
CA THR A 83 0.23 -8.05 1.27
C THR A 83 0.14 -6.76 2.08
N ALA A 84 0.22 -5.60 1.43
CA ALA A 84 0.11 -4.29 2.09
C ALA A 84 -1.25 -4.11 2.79
N MET A 85 -2.35 -4.58 2.19
CA MET A 85 -3.66 -4.55 2.82
C MET A 85 -3.75 -5.46 4.04
N ILE A 86 -3.27 -6.70 3.94
CA ILE A 86 -3.32 -7.66 5.04
C ILE A 86 -2.41 -7.24 6.20
N SER A 87 -1.26 -6.61 5.90
CA SER A 87 -0.35 -6.09 6.93
C SER A 87 -0.83 -4.78 7.58
N GLY A 88 -1.82 -4.11 6.99
CA GLY A 88 -2.28 -2.79 7.44
C GLY A 88 -1.43 -1.62 6.95
N ASP A 89 -0.53 -1.85 5.99
CA ASP A 89 0.28 -0.79 5.36
C ASP A 89 -0.52 -0.02 4.29
N ALA A 90 -1.67 -0.54 3.87
CA ALA A 90 -2.60 0.12 2.96
C ALA A 90 -4.05 -0.13 3.37
N ASP A 91 -4.87 0.91 3.33
CA ASP A 91 -6.31 0.86 3.61
C ASP A 91 -7.10 0.35 2.41
N ILE A 92 -6.66 0.71 1.22
CA ILE A 92 -7.32 0.36 -0.04
C ILE A 92 -6.29 -0.26 -1.01
N GLY A 93 -6.66 -1.39 -1.61
CA GLY A 93 -5.90 -2.04 -2.67
C GLY A 93 -6.56 -1.83 -4.04
N PHE A 94 -5.82 -1.26 -4.98
CA PHE A 94 -6.26 -1.14 -6.36
C PHE A 94 -5.57 -2.20 -7.22
N MET A 95 -6.28 -3.30 -7.45
CA MET A 95 -5.77 -4.51 -8.11
C MET A 95 -6.91 -5.28 -8.79
N GLY A 96 -6.57 -6.34 -9.52
CA GLY A 96 -7.56 -7.27 -10.04
C GLY A 96 -8.28 -8.03 -8.92
N SER A 97 -9.57 -8.28 -9.08
CA SER A 97 -10.41 -8.99 -8.11
C SER A 97 -9.94 -10.44 -7.86
N GLU A 98 -9.20 -11.04 -8.78
CA GLU A 98 -8.63 -12.37 -8.62
C GLU A 98 -7.73 -12.49 -7.39
N ALA A 99 -7.02 -11.43 -7.00
CA ALA A 99 -6.16 -11.46 -5.83
C ALA A 99 -6.97 -11.70 -4.53
N SER A 100 -8.15 -11.08 -4.39
CA SER A 100 -9.04 -11.33 -3.26
C SER A 100 -9.62 -12.73 -3.27
N ILE A 101 -9.93 -13.27 -4.47
CA ILE A 101 -10.44 -14.64 -4.63
C ILE A 101 -9.39 -15.66 -4.20
N TYR A 102 -8.12 -15.48 -4.62
CA TYR A 102 -7.04 -16.39 -4.23
C TYR A 102 -6.79 -16.38 -2.73
N THR A 103 -6.72 -15.19 -2.11
CA THR A 103 -6.50 -15.07 -0.67
C THR A 103 -7.63 -15.74 0.12
N TYR A 104 -8.88 -15.56 -0.30
CA TYR A 104 -10.02 -16.24 0.31
C TYR A 104 -9.96 -17.76 0.12
N ALA A 105 -9.61 -18.24 -1.08
CA ALA A 105 -9.51 -19.66 -1.39
C ALA A 105 -8.38 -20.36 -0.63
N GLU A 106 -7.32 -19.65 -0.26
CA GLU A 106 -6.23 -20.13 0.58
C GLU A 106 -6.60 -20.22 2.07
N GLY A 107 -7.83 -19.81 2.43
CA GLY A 107 -8.35 -19.92 3.79
C GLY A 107 -7.90 -18.79 4.73
N ALA A 108 -7.55 -17.62 4.20
CA ALA A 108 -7.28 -16.46 5.02
C ALA A 108 -8.54 -16.07 5.82
N GLU A 109 -8.40 -15.87 7.12
CA GLU A 109 -9.49 -15.39 7.98
C GLU A 109 -9.79 -13.91 7.71
N ASP A 110 -8.74 -13.13 7.41
CA ASP A 110 -8.81 -11.73 6.97
C ASP A 110 -8.59 -11.66 5.46
N TYR A 111 -9.56 -11.19 4.72
CA TYR A 111 -9.54 -11.14 3.26
C TYR A 111 -10.13 -9.83 2.74
N ALA A 112 -9.63 -9.41 1.58
CA ALA A 112 -10.09 -8.18 0.94
C ALA A 112 -11.52 -8.33 0.38
N VAL A 113 -12.33 -7.29 0.56
CA VAL A 113 -13.69 -7.18 0.01
C VAL A 113 -13.67 -6.18 -1.14
N ASN A 114 -14.11 -6.61 -2.33
CA ASN A 114 -14.23 -5.73 -3.48
C ASN A 114 -15.47 -4.84 -3.32
N PHE A 115 -15.31 -3.53 -3.35
CA PHE A 115 -16.40 -2.57 -3.16
C PHE A 115 -16.63 -1.64 -4.36
N ALA A 116 -15.63 -1.50 -5.26
CA ALA A 116 -15.73 -0.63 -6.42
C ALA A 116 -14.94 -1.20 -7.62
N GLN A 117 -15.33 -0.80 -8.81
CA GLN A 117 -14.66 -1.16 -10.06
C GLN A 117 -14.36 0.11 -10.87
N LEU A 118 -13.08 0.42 -11.06
CA LEU A 118 -12.65 1.57 -11.86
C LEU A 118 -12.61 1.26 -13.35
N THR A 119 -12.12 0.06 -13.71
CA THR A 119 -11.97 -0.36 -15.11
C THR A 119 -12.98 -1.46 -15.45
N GLN A 120 -13.74 -1.28 -16.53
CA GLN A 120 -14.76 -2.24 -16.96
C GLN A 120 -14.22 -3.32 -17.90
N ARG A 121 -13.03 -3.14 -18.45
CA ARG A 121 -12.40 -4.06 -19.38
C ARG A 121 -10.94 -4.26 -19.02
N ALA A 122 -10.48 -5.51 -19.09
CA ALA A 122 -9.07 -5.82 -18.96
C ALA A 122 -8.26 -5.26 -20.12
N GLY A 123 -7.13 -4.63 -19.83
CA GLY A 123 -6.19 -4.13 -20.83
C GLY A 123 -5.16 -5.18 -21.28
N ASN A 124 -5.51 -6.47 -21.23
CA ASN A 124 -4.61 -7.55 -21.58
C ASN A 124 -4.84 -7.99 -23.02
N PHE A 125 -3.75 -8.11 -23.77
CA PHE A 125 -3.77 -8.52 -25.18
C PHE A 125 -2.75 -9.64 -25.39
N LEU A 126 -3.14 -10.65 -26.16
CA LEU A 126 -2.20 -11.63 -26.68
C LEU A 126 -1.52 -11.02 -27.91
N VAL A 127 -0.20 -10.89 -27.85
CA VAL A 127 0.59 -10.28 -28.94
C VAL A 127 1.54 -11.32 -29.51
N ALA A 128 1.49 -11.52 -30.81
CA ALA A 128 2.45 -12.34 -31.55
C ALA A 128 3.55 -11.48 -32.18
N ARG A 129 4.73 -12.06 -32.43
CA ARG A 129 5.84 -11.37 -33.13
C ARG A 129 5.53 -11.13 -34.61
N GLU A 130 4.76 -12.05 -35.21
CA GLU A 130 4.38 -12.02 -36.60
C GLU A 130 2.86 -11.95 -36.73
N PRO A 131 2.32 -11.27 -37.74
CA PRO A 131 0.88 -11.23 -38.00
C PRO A 131 0.29 -12.64 -38.12
N GLN A 132 -0.88 -12.85 -37.53
CA GLN A 132 -1.62 -14.11 -37.55
C GLN A 132 -3.02 -13.82 -38.09
N GLU A 133 -3.23 -14.05 -39.41
CA GLU A 133 -4.50 -13.69 -40.03
C GLU A 133 -5.67 -14.59 -39.58
N ASN A 134 -5.40 -15.86 -39.24
CA ASN A 134 -6.41 -16.84 -38.87
C ASN A 134 -6.08 -17.50 -37.52
N PHE A 135 -5.84 -16.67 -36.47
CA PHE A 135 -5.50 -17.17 -35.16
C PHE A 135 -6.65 -17.96 -34.53
N ALA A 136 -6.34 -19.14 -34.05
CA ALA A 136 -7.18 -19.94 -33.17
C ALA A 136 -6.45 -20.23 -31.83
N TRP A 137 -7.19 -20.37 -30.74
CA TRP A 137 -6.59 -20.67 -29.42
C TRP A 137 -5.78 -21.98 -29.42
N ASP A 138 -6.18 -22.95 -30.24
CA ASP A 138 -5.46 -24.22 -30.39
C ASP A 138 -4.05 -24.05 -30.99
N ASP A 139 -3.77 -22.94 -31.67
CA ASP A 139 -2.44 -22.62 -32.22
C ASP A 139 -1.40 -22.38 -31.11
N LEU A 140 -1.86 -22.09 -29.88
CA LEU A 140 -1.00 -21.95 -28.73
C LEU A 140 -0.55 -23.28 -28.14
N ARG A 141 -1.12 -24.39 -28.56
CA ARG A 141 -0.81 -25.72 -28.05
C ARG A 141 0.67 -26.05 -28.27
N GLY A 142 1.40 -26.31 -27.20
CA GLY A 142 2.86 -26.57 -27.25
C GLY A 142 3.73 -25.32 -27.49
N LYS A 143 3.16 -24.12 -27.51
CA LYS A 143 3.91 -22.86 -27.60
C LYS A 143 4.30 -22.35 -26.21
N LYS A 144 5.37 -21.57 -26.16
CA LYS A 144 5.73 -20.79 -24.96
C LYS A 144 5.03 -19.45 -25.02
N VAL A 145 4.14 -19.20 -24.09
CA VAL A 145 3.43 -17.92 -23.93
C VAL A 145 3.98 -17.22 -22.71
N LEU A 146 4.36 -15.95 -22.85
CA LEU A 146 4.75 -15.12 -21.75
C LEU A 146 3.48 -14.56 -21.11
N GLY A 147 3.14 -15.07 -19.92
CA GLY A 147 2.05 -14.57 -19.10
C GLY A 147 2.51 -13.52 -18.09
N GLY A 148 1.60 -13.08 -17.25
CA GLY A 148 1.91 -12.26 -16.09
C GLY A 148 2.63 -13.04 -14.99
N ARG A 149 2.89 -12.39 -13.87
CA ARG A 149 3.44 -13.05 -12.68
C ARG A 149 2.32 -13.64 -11.80
N ALA A 150 2.66 -14.60 -10.96
CA ALA A 150 1.71 -15.19 -10.02
C ALA A 150 1.11 -14.12 -9.10
N GLY A 151 -0.20 -14.20 -8.86
CA GLY A 151 -0.93 -13.20 -8.07
C GLY A 151 -1.29 -11.92 -8.83
N GLY A 152 -0.94 -11.81 -10.11
CA GLY A 152 -1.31 -10.68 -10.97
C GLY A 152 -2.43 -11.05 -11.96
N MET A 153 -2.86 -10.05 -12.72
CA MET A 153 -3.85 -10.23 -13.79
C MET A 153 -3.23 -11.05 -14.93
N HIS A 154 -3.41 -12.36 -14.94
CA HIS A 154 -3.02 -13.20 -16.04
C HIS A 154 -3.78 -14.51 -16.02
N ILE A 155 -3.88 -15.05 -17.14
CA ILE A 155 -4.60 -16.26 -17.44
C ILE A 155 -3.78 -17.45 -16.89
N SER A 156 -4.32 -18.13 -15.90
CA SER A 156 -3.94 -19.50 -15.63
C SER A 156 -4.62 -20.37 -16.68
N MET A 157 -3.87 -20.83 -17.65
CA MET A 157 -4.31 -21.86 -18.57
C MET A 157 -3.80 -23.21 -18.10
#